data_745e16ce2de8b86341878222d4d34aa3
#
_entry.id   745e16ce2de8b86341878222d4d34aa3
#
_cell.length_a   1.000
_cell.length_b   1.000
_cell.length_c   1.000
_cell.angle_alpha   90.00
_cell.angle_beta   90.00
_cell.angle_gamma   90.00
#
_symmetry.space_group_name_H-M   'P 1'
#
loop_
_entity.id
_entity.type
_entity.pdbx_description
1 polymer ?
#
loop_
_entity_poly.entity_id
_entity_poly.type
_entity_poly.pdbx_seq_one_letter_code
_entity_poly.pdbx_strand_id
1 'polypeptide(L)'
;MSLLLDTCVLLWLADDPRQLPERVRTQLGPNGPPVHVSAITALELGIKVARGKLQLPLPVSEWFPALCQRNQLHILPVDASVAAASTELPDIHRDPFDRILVATALQRSMTLVTPDGAIPRYRGLVTLW
;
A
#
# COMPACT_ATOMS: atom_id res chain seq x y z
N MET A 1 16.91 -0.09 -0.74
CA MET A 1 15.57 -0.40 -1.25
C MET A 1 14.55 -0.19 -0.14
N SER A 2 13.42 0.39 -0.45
CA SER A 2 12.30 0.50 0.49
C SER A 2 11.02 0.02 -0.19
N LEU A 3 10.10 -0.52 0.61
CA LEU A 3 8.87 -1.12 0.12
C LEU A 3 7.68 -0.23 0.46
N LEU A 4 6.71 -0.19 -0.45
CA LEU A 4 5.40 0.44 -0.24
C LEU A 4 4.34 -0.64 -0.45
N LEU A 5 3.43 -0.83 0.50
CA LEU A 5 2.43 -1.89 0.42
C LEU A 5 1.15 -1.40 -0.26
N ASP A 6 0.63 -2.20 -1.18
CA ASP A 6 -0.73 -2.08 -1.65
C ASP A 6 -1.69 -2.43 -0.50
N THR A 7 -2.90 -1.91 -0.54
CA THR A 7 -3.89 -2.08 0.53
C THR A 7 -4.21 -3.55 0.79
N CYS A 8 -4.38 -4.37 -0.25
CA CYS A 8 -4.66 -5.79 -0.04
C CYS A 8 -3.49 -6.52 0.62
N VAL A 9 -2.26 -6.11 0.32
CA VAL A 9 -1.07 -6.70 0.95
C VAL A 9 -1.04 -6.40 2.44
N LEU A 10 -1.38 -5.16 2.83
CA LEU A 10 -1.49 -4.79 4.24
C LEU A 10 -2.55 -5.63 4.95
N LEU A 11 -3.71 -5.82 4.34
CA LEU A 11 -4.78 -6.64 4.92
C LEU A 11 -4.34 -8.10 5.10
N TRP A 12 -3.68 -8.68 4.11
CA TRP A 12 -3.18 -10.05 4.23
C TRP A 12 -2.08 -10.17 5.28
N LEU A 13 -1.19 -9.19 5.37
CA LEU A 13 -0.18 -9.17 6.42
C LEU A 13 -0.83 -9.20 7.81
N ALA A 14 -1.94 -8.49 7.98
CA ALA A 14 -2.64 -8.40 9.25
C ALA A 14 -3.46 -9.66 9.58
N ASP A 15 -4.14 -10.24 8.59
CA ASP A 15 -5.19 -11.21 8.80
C ASP A 15 -4.83 -12.62 8.31
N ASP A 16 -4.21 -12.72 7.15
CA ASP A 16 -3.83 -14.02 6.58
C ASP A 16 -2.52 -13.94 5.80
N PRO A 17 -1.37 -13.94 6.51
CA PRO A 17 -0.05 -13.84 5.87
C PRO A 17 0.24 -14.95 4.87
N ARG A 18 -0.49 -16.08 4.94
CA ARG A 18 -0.32 -17.19 4.00
C ARG A 18 -0.69 -16.81 2.57
N GLN A 19 -1.48 -15.75 2.38
CA GLN A 19 -1.81 -15.22 1.05
C GLN A 19 -0.63 -14.54 0.37
N LEU A 20 0.40 -14.18 1.13
CA LEU A 20 1.58 -13.53 0.60
C LEU A 20 2.56 -14.58 0.05
N PRO A 21 3.10 -14.40 -1.17
CA PRO A 21 4.17 -15.28 -1.66
C PRO A 21 5.35 -15.29 -0.70
N GLU A 22 6.10 -16.40 -0.67
CA GLU A 22 7.24 -16.55 0.23
C GLU A 22 8.26 -15.42 0.04
N ARG A 23 8.54 -15.06 -1.21
CA ARG A 23 9.50 -13.98 -1.50
C ARG A 23 9.03 -12.62 -0.95
N VAL A 24 7.73 -12.37 -0.90
CA VAL A 24 7.17 -11.17 -0.28
C VAL A 24 7.32 -11.25 1.24
N ARG A 25 6.92 -12.37 1.84
CA ARG A 25 7.04 -12.55 3.29
C ARG A 25 8.48 -12.38 3.78
N THR A 26 9.44 -12.89 3.02
CA THR A 26 10.87 -12.76 3.35
C THR A 26 11.28 -11.29 3.37
N GLN A 27 10.85 -10.51 2.39
CA GLN A 27 11.17 -9.08 2.31
C GLN A 27 10.49 -8.26 3.41
N LEU A 28 9.32 -8.68 3.87
CA LEU A 28 8.60 -8.02 4.95
C LEU A 28 9.08 -8.45 6.34
N GLY A 29 10.01 -9.38 6.42
CA GLY A 29 10.53 -9.89 7.67
C GLY A 29 11.55 -8.93 8.32
N PRO A 30 12.08 -9.32 9.52
CA PRO A 30 12.92 -8.44 10.32
C PRO A 30 14.25 -8.06 9.65
N ASN A 31 14.73 -8.85 8.71
CA ASN A 31 15.97 -8.58 7.98
C ASN A 31 15.72 -7.94 6.62
N GLY A 32 14.47 -7.60 6.31
CA GLY A 32 14.13 -6.95 5.05
C GLY A 32 14.33 -5.45 5.06
N PRO A 33 14.06 -4.80 3.93
CA PRO A 33 14.17 -3.34 3.82
C PRO A 33 13.06 -2.65 4.62
N PRO A 34 13.17 -1.32 4.84
CA PRO A 34 12.09 -0.56 5.46
C PRO A 34 10.77 -0.69 4.67
N VAL A 35 9.67 -0.83 5.40
CA VAL A 35 8.34 -1.03 4.82
C VAL A 35 7.46 0.17 5.15
N HIS A 36 6.78 0.67 4.13
CA HIS A 36 5.93 1.86 4.23
C HIS A 36 4.52 1.54 3.77
N VAL A 37 3.57 2.30 4.30
CA VAL A 37 2.18 2.33 3.84
C VAL A 37 1.78 3.78 3.61
N SER A 38 0.89 4.01 2.68
CA SER A 38 0.38 5.35 2.42
C SER A 38 -0.78 5.70 3.36
N ALA A 39 -0.86 6.95 3.77
CA ALA A 39 -2.04 7.46 4.48
C ALA A 39 -3.33 7.26 3.67
N ILE A 40 -3.24 7.19 2.34
CA ILE A 40 -4.42 6.94 1.49
C ILE A 40 -5.03 5.56 1.76
N THR A 41 -4.22 4.60 2.20
CA THR A 41 -4.72 3.27 2.56
C THR A 41 -5.71 3.34 3.71
N ALA A 42 -5.50 4.24 4.68
CA ALA A 42 -6.46 4.44 5.76
C ALA A 42 -7.82 4.93 5.22
N LEU A 43 -7.81 5.82 4.24
CA LEU A 43 -9.05 6.31 3.61
C LEU A 43 -9.75 5.16 2.86
N GLU A 44 -9.01 4.39 2.08
CA GLU A 44 -9.58 3.26 1.33
C GLU A 44 -10.23 2.26 2.28
N LEU A 45 -9.54 1.89 3.36
CA LEU A 45 -10.07 0.96 4.36
C LEU A 45 -11.31 1.53 5.05
N GLY A 46 -11.28 2.82 5.43
CA GLY A 46 -12.40 3.48 6.07
C GLY A 46 -13.65 3.50 5.18
N ILE A 47 -13.48 3.75 3.88
CA ILE A 47 -14.59 3.71 2.93
C ILE A 47 -15.18 2.29 2.83
N LYS A 48 -14.32 1.27 2.77
CA LYS A 48 -14.78 -0.12 2.72
C LYS A 48 -15.55 -0.52 3.98
N VAL A 49 -15.10 -0.09 5.15
CA VAL A 49 -15.81 -0.33 6.41
C VAL A 49 -17.15 0.36 6.39
N ALA A 50 -17.22 1.63 5.98
CA ALA A 50 -18.46 2.40 5.93
C ALA A 50 -19.47 1.80 4.96
N ARG A 51 -19.03 1.13 3.90
CA ARG A 51 -19.90 0.47 2.91
C ARG A 51 -20.21 -0.98 3.25
N GLY A 52 -19.81 -1.47 4.41
CA GLY A 52 -20.05 -2.86 4.84
C GLY A 52 -19.24 -3.91 4.07
N LYS A 53 -18.18 -3.50 3.35
CA LYS A 53 -17.35 -4.41 2.56
C LYS A 53 -16.16 -4.96 3.33
N LEU A 54 -15.88 -4.42 4.51
CA LEU A 54 -14.76 -4.81 5.35
C LEU A 54 -15.17 -4.67 6.80
N GLN A 55 -14.82 -5.66 7.62
CA GLN A 55 -14.99 -5.60 9.07
C GLN A 55 -13.62 -5.57 9.74
N LEU A 56 -13.43 -4.61 10.64
CA LEU A 56 -12.24 -4.50 11.47
C LEU A 56 -12.64 -4.55 12.94
N PRO A 57 -11.76 -5.05 13.83
CA PRO A 57 -12.10 -5.15 15.26
C PRO A 57 -12.18 -3.80 15.97
N LEU A 58 -11.64 -2.74 15.36
CA LEU A 58 -11.60 -1.38 15.89
C LEU A 58 -11.92 -0.39 14.77
N PRO A 59 -12.32 0.85 15.08
CA PRO A 59 -12.40 1.91 14.07
C PRO A 59 -11.07 2.07 13.34
N VAL A 60 -11.11 2.44 12.06
CA VAL A 60 -9.90 2.56 11.23
C VAL A 60 -8.89 3.52 11.86
N SER A 61 -9.36 4.61 12.48
CA SER A 61 -8.50 5.60 13.14
C SER A 61 -7.65 5.01 14.28
N GLU A 62 -8.09 3.90 14.86
CA GLU A 62 -7.35 3.19 15.91
C GLU A 62 -6.64 1.96 15.37
N TRP A 63 -7.29 1.21 14.49
CA TRP A 63 -6.77 -0.04 13.94
C TRP A 63 -5.53 0.19 13.06
N PHE A 64 -5.60 1.19 12.18
CA PHE A 64 -4.53 1.42 11.19
C PHE A 64 -3.21 1.82 11.86
N PRO A 65 -3.18 2.84 12.76
CA PRO A 65 -1.92 3.17 13.44
C PRO A 65 -1.39 2.04 14.31
N ALA A 66 -2.26 1.31 15.00
CA ALA A 66 -1.85 0.20 15.87
C ALA A 66 -1.22 -0.94 15.05
N LEU A 67 -1.81 -1.28 13.90
CA LEU A 67 -1.27 -2.29 13.01
C LEU A 67 0.11 -1.87 12.48
N CYS A 68 0.24 -0.63 12.06
CA CYS A 68 1.49 -0.10 11.53
C CYS A 68 2.58 -0.11 12.60
N GLN A 69 2.27 0.29 13.83
CA GLN A 69 3.23 0.28 14.92
C GLN A 69 3.67 -1.15 15.25
N ARG A 70 2.74 -2.08 15.33
CA ARG A 70 3.03 -3.48 15.64
C ARG A 70 3.96 -4.12 14.61
N ASN A 71 3.80 -3.77 13.34
CA ASN A 71 4.58 -4.34 12.25
C ASN A 71 5.73 -3.44 11.79
N GLN A 72 6.01 -2.37 12.53
CA GLN A 72 7.09 -1.43 12.21
C GLN A 72 6.97 -0.84 10.81
N LEU A 73 5.74 -0.55 10.39
CA LEU A 73 5.44 0.08 9.11
C LEU A 73 5.46 1.61 9.27
N HIS A 74 6.10 2.29 8.32
CA HIS A 74 6.16 3.74 8.30
C HIS A 74 4.98 4.29 7.48
N ILE A 75 4.21 5.19 8.06
CA ILE A 75 3.07 5.81 7.38
C ILE A 75 3.56 7.04 6.62
N LEU A 76 3.32 7.06 5.30
CA LEU A 76 3.66 8.20 4.44
C LEU A 76 2.45 9.09 4.25
N PRO A 77 2.58 10.41 4.46
CA PRO A 77 1.50 11.33 4.14
C PRO A 77 1.29 11.43 2.63
N VAL A 78 0.09 11.81 2.22
CA VAL A 78 -0.23 12.17 0.84
C VAL A 78 -0.20 13.68 0.76
N ASP A 79 0.87 14.23 0.21
CA ASP A 79 1.00 15.67 0.03
C ASP A 79 0.43 16.11 -1.33
N ALA A 80 0.43 17.41 -1.58
CA ALA A 80 -0.11 17.97 -2.82
C ALA A 80 0.65 17.49 -4.06
N SER A 81 1.96 17.30 -3.94
CA SER A 81 2.80 16.83 -5.05
C SER A 81 2.39 15.43 -5.49
N VAL A 82 2.24 14.51 -4.55
CA VAL A 82 1.80 13.13 -4.85
C VAL A 82 0.37 13.12 -5.39
N ALA A 83 -0.53 13.86 -4.75
CA ALA A 83 -1.92 13.92 -5.17
C ALA A 83 -2.04 14.42 -6.62
N ALA A 84 -1.35 15.51 -6.96
CA ALA A 84 -1.34 16.04 -8.33
C ALA A 84 -0.72 15.05 -9.31
N ALA A 85 0.45 14.50 -8.98
CA ALA A 85 1.14 13.54 -9.84
C ALA A 85 0.28 12.32 -10.15
N SER A 86 -0.55 11.86 -9.21
CA SER A 86 -1.42 10.71 -9.43
C SER A 86 -2.42 10.95 -10.56
N THR A 87 -2.88 12.19 -10.73
CA THR A 87 -3.83 12.54 -11.79
C THR A 87 -3.17 12.66 -13.16
N GLU A 88 -1.86 12.83 -13.20
CA GLU A 88 -1.09 13.03 -14.43
C GLU A 88 -0.45 11.73 -14.94
N LEU A 89 -0.65 10.61 -14.26
CA LEU A 89 -0.17 9.30 -14.69
C LEU A 89 -0.88 8.85 -15.98
N PRO A 90 -0.22 8.01 -16.82
CA PRO A 90 -0.90 7.37 -17.95
C PRO A 90 -2.18 6.64 -17.54
N ASP A 91 -3.14 6.54 -18.46
CA ASP A 91 -4.44 5.90 -18.21
C ASP A 91 -4.31 4.37 -18.27
N ILE A 92 -3.60 3.80 -17.30
CA ILE A 92 -3.41 2.35 -17.16
C ILE A 92 -4.37 1.81 -16.10
N HIS A 93 -4.49 2.49 -14.96
CA HIS A 93 -5.36 2.11 -13.86
C HIS A 93 -6.32 3.27 -13.55
N ARG A 94 -7.60 2.95 -13.27
CA ARG A 94 -8.61 3.97 -12.99
C ARG A 94 -8.81 4.25 -11.51
N ASP A 95 -8.45 3.29 -10.64
CA ASP A 95 -8.64 3.42 -9.21
C ASP A 95 -7.75 4.54 -8.66
N PRO A 96 -8.33 5.60 -8.08
CA PRO A 96 -7.55 6.73 -7.58
C PRO A 96 -6.63 6.33 -6.42
N PHE A 97 -7.00 5.35 -5.60
CA PHE A 97 -6.15 4.89 -4.51
C PHE A 97 -4.87 4.24 -5.05
N ASP A 98 -5.02 3.35 -6.05
CA ASP A 98 -3.87 2.70 -6.67
C ASP A 98 -2.98 3.71 -7.39
N ARG A 99 -3.58 4.70 -8.04
CA ARG A 99 -2.81 5.76 -8.73
C ARG A 99 -1.97 6.58 -7.75
N ILE A 100 -2.48 6.83 -6.55
CA ILE A 100 -1.70 7.52 -5.50
C ILE A 100 -0.55 6.64 -5.02
N LEU A 101 -0.74 5.33 -4.88
CA LEU A 101 0.35 4.42 -4.52
C LEU A 101 1.43 4.41 -5.61
N VAL A 102 1.04 4.34 -6.87
CA VAL A 102 1.98 4.38 -8.00
C VAL A 102 2.77 5.69 -8.01
N ALA A 103 2.09 6.83 -7.87
CA ALA A 103 2.75 8.14 -7.84
C ALA A 103 3.73 8.25 -6.67
N THR A 104 3.35 7.73 -5.49
CA THR A 104 4.21 7.71 -4.31
C THR A 104 5.47 6.90 -4.57
N ALA A 105 5.31 5.68 -5.10
CA ALA A 105 6.44 4.79 -5.38
C ALA A 105 7.39 5.39 -6.41
N LEU A 106 6.84 6.02 -7.46
CA LEU A 106 7.66 6.67 -8.49
C LEU A 106 8.44 7.85 -7.93
N GLN A 107 7.80 8.72 -7.16
CA GLN A 107 8.46 9.92 -6.61
C GLN A 107 9.54 9.56 -5.59
N ARG A 108 9.33 8.52 -4.82
CA ARG A 108 10.24 8.12 -3.73
C ARG A 108 11.16 6.97 -4.10
N SER A 109 11.12 6.51 -5.35
CA SER A 109 11.92 5.38 -5.82
C SER A 109 11.74 4.13 -4.94
N MET A 110 10.49 3.84 -4.59
CA MET A 110 10.13 2.68 -3.79
C MET A 110 9.69 1.51 -4.66
N THR A 111 9.84 0.30 -4.15
CA THR A 111 9.26 -0.89 -4.75
C THR A 111 7.82 -1.05 -4.24
N LEU A 112 6.86 -1.09 -5.13
CA LEU A 112 5.45 -1.28 -4.79
C LEU A 112 5.16 -2.78 -4.69
N VAL A 113 4.72 -3.23 -3.51
CA VAL A 113 4.37 -4.63 -3.26
C VAL A 113 2.89 -4.79 -3.58
N THR A 114 2.59 -5.48 -4.66
CA THR A 114 1.22 -5.60 -5.17
C THR A 114 1.03 -6.83 -6.05
N PRO A 115 -0.13 -7.53 -5.95
CA PRO A 115 -0.50 -8.60 -6.87
C PRO A 115 -1.16 -8.08 -8.15
N ASP A 116 -1.44 -6.78 -8.25
CA ASP A 116 -2.17 -6.22 -9.40
C ASP A 116 -1.35 -6.32 -10.68
N GLY A 117 -1.91 -6.99 -11.70
CA GLY A 117 -1.22 -7.23 -12.96
C GLY A 117 -1.11 -6.01 -13.89
N ALA A 118 -1.91 -4.97 -13.65
CA ALA A 118 -1.86 -3.74 -14.45
C ALA A 118 -0.80 -2.76 -13.94
N ILE A 119 -0.56 -2.72 -12.64
CA ILE A 119 0.37 -1.79 -12.02
C ILE A 119 1.80 -1.89 -12.58
N PRO A 120 2.36 -3.09 -12.84
CA PRO A 120 3.71 -3.17 -13.44
C PRO A 120 3.86 -2.52 -14.80
N ARG A 121 2.75 -2.18 -15.47
CA ARG A 121 2.77 -1.52 -16.78
C ARG A 121 3.18 -0.05 -16.70
N TYR A 122 3.18 0.56 -15.51
CA TYR A 122 3.66 1.93 -15.35
C TYR A 122 5.17 1.99 -15.55
N ARG A 123 5.61 2.84 -16.49
CA ARG A 123 7.02 2.96 -16.82
C ARG A 123 7.82 3.50 -15.64
N GLY A 124 8.95 2.87 -15.36
CA GLY A 124 9.85 3.29 -14.29
C GLY A 124 9.46 2.79 -12.90
N LEU A 125 8.31 2.13 -12.77
CA LEU A 125 7.86 1.57 -11.49
C LEU A 125 8.50 0.19 -11.27
N VAL A 126 9.02 -0.02 -10.07
CA VAL A 126 9.50 -1.34 -9.62
C VAL A 126 8.42 -1.97 -8.76
N THR A 127 8.06 -3.21 -9.05
CA THR A 127 7.06 -3.95 -8.30
C THR A 127 7.61 -5.27 -7.76
N LEU A 128 6.96 -5.78 -6.74
CA LEU A 128 7.28 -7.07 -6.12
C LEU A 128 5.99 -7.84 -5.88
N TRP A 129 5.98 -9.08 -6.36
CA TRP A 129 4.94 -10.06 -6.03
C TRP A 129 5.37 -11.49 -6.28
#